data_bdb745ce180aa5488059502fb3c27bc1
#
_entry.id   bdb745ce180aa5488059502fb3c27bc1
#
_cell.length_a   1.000
_cell.length_b   1.000
_cell.length_c   1.000
_cell.angle_alpha   90.00
_cell.angle_beta   90.00
_cell.angle_gamma   90.00
#
_symmetry.space_group_name_H-M   'P 1'
#
loop_
_entity.id
_entity.type
_entity.pdbx_description
1 polymer ?
#
loop_
_entity_poly.entity_id
_entity_poly.type
_entity_poly.pdbx_seq_one_letter_code
_entity_poly.pdbx_strand_id
1 'polypeptide(L)'
;MQKTDFMDTNYGMEIVRATEIAALTAARLQGLGNHAGILNDSREAITKTLNRLAIEGGVINDRFAGRPEIFQLPATLGRGGQRMDLMAVPLEAYHSAADGRNNAASFAVIAREGAIQSVPNLSMYKLVVGPEAGEVIDINQPPIVNVKRVARALGKYTENVTVLILNQTRHRQLINEVRSCGARIKLIEEGEISGCMAAITGERADIYMGYGFAPEGALVAAAISCLGGYFEGKIFYENDRDRAQAMEHGIDDFDKIFRVEDLVRSREIAIAATGVTDGEFLEGVRFTANGAITSSFIARGETRTCRRLETRHFFDYKPVF
;
A
#
# COMPACT_ATOMS: atom_id res chain seq x y z
N MET A 1 -24.58 24.64 -5.20
CA MET A 1 -23.61 23.67 -5.70
C MET A 1 -24.12 22.28 -5.31
N GLN A 2 -24.62 21.48 -6.24
CA GLN A 2 -24.98 20.10 -5.95
C GLN A 2 -23.72 19.38 -5.46
N LYS A 3 -23.79 18.76 -4.27
CA LYS A 3 -22.75 17.81 -3.84
C LYS A 3 -22.73 16.70 -4.89
N THR A 4 -21.70 16.65 -5.71
CA THR A 4 -21.42 15.46 -6.52
C THR A 4 -21.14 14.35 -5.55
N ASP A 5 -21.95 13.30 -5.58
CA ASP A 5 -21.76 12.14 -4.75
C ASP A 5 -20.43 11.46 -5.17
N PHE A 6 -19.63 11.00 -4.22
CA PHE A 6 -18.39 10.25 -4.51
C PHE A 6 -18.69 9.05 -5.43
N MET A 7 -19.89 8.48 -5.32
CA MET A 7 -20.38 7.39 -6.16
C MET A 7 -20.58 7.78 -7.64
N ASP A 8 -20.96 9.03 -7.91
CA ASP A 8 -21.27 9.49 -9.27
C ASP A 8 -20.04 9.77 -10.12
N THR A 9 -18.85 9.80 -9.49
CA THR A 9 -17.59 10.11 -10.17
C THR A 9 -16.70 8.89 -10.29
N ASN A 10 -16.12 8.66 -11.46
CA ASN A 10 -15.28 7.48 -11.71
C ASN A 10 -13.84 7.66 -11.20
N TYR A 11 -13.67 8.23 -10.00
CA TYR A 11 -12.35 8.44 -9.40
C TYR A 11 -11.50 7.17 -9.33
N GLY A 12 -12.15 6.03 -9.11
CA GLY A 12 -11.46 4.74 -9.06
C GLY A 12 -10.68 4.43 -10.34
N MET A 13 -11.28 4.60 -11.50
CA MET A 13 -10.60 4.37 -12.79
C MET A 13 -9.56 5.44 -13.10
N GLU A 14 -9.74 6.65 -12.62
CA GLU A 14 -8.74 7.70 -12.79
C GLU A 14 -7.46 7.41 -11.98
N ILE A 15 -7.58 6.91 -10.75
CA ILE A 15 -6.40 6.50 -9.98
C ILE A 15 -5.77 5.20 -10.53
N VAL A 16 -6.54 4.29 -11.15
CA VAL A 16 -5.97 3.16 -11.92
C VAL A 16 -5.09 3.68 -13.05
N ARG A 17 -5.57 4.64 -13.84
CA ARG A 17 -4.77 5.25 -14.92
C ARG A 17 -3.49 5.88 -14.40
N ALA A 18 -3.54 6.51 -13.22
CA ALA A 18 -2.36 7.13 -12.60
C ALA A 18 -1.32 6.07 -12.20
N THR A 19 -1.75 4.97 -11.57
CA THR A 19 -0.84 3.86 -11.21
C THR A 19 -0.33 3.10 -12.43
N GLU A 20 -1.15 2.91 -13.48
CA GLU A 20 -0.72 2.28 -14.74
C GLU A 20 0.39 3.08 -15.43
N ILE A 21 0.25 4.41 -15.49
CA ILE A 21 1.26 5.26 -16.13
C ILE A 21 2.56 5.24 -15.33
N ALA A 22 2.49 5.31 -13.99
CA ALA A 22 3.66 5.17 -13.15
C ALA A 22 4.35 3.80 -13.34
N ALA A 23 3.56 2.74 -13.37
CA ALA A 23 4.07 1.38 -13.56
C ALA A 23 4.72 1.18 -14.95
N LEU A 24 4.09 1.65 -16.01
CA LEU A 24 4.65 1.60 -17.37
C LEU A 24 5.97 2.37 -17.47
N THR A 25 6.04 3.54 -16.82
CA THR A 25 7.25 4.37 -16.81
C THR A 25 8.37 3.68 -16.03
N ALA A 26 8.07 3.14 -14.85
CA ALA A 26 9.04 2.38 -14.04
C ALA A 26 9.55 1.14 -14.78
N ALA A 27 8.66 0.37 -15.40
CA ALA A 27 9.02 -0.87 -16.06
C ALA A 27 10.01 -0.69 -17.21
N ARG A 28 10.05 0.47 -17.86
CA ARG A 28 11.05 0.80 -18.89
C ARG A 28 12.48 0.89 -18.33
N LEU A 29 12.62 1.18 -17.05
CA LEU A 29 13.90 1.33 -16.36
C LEU A 29 14.22 0.12 -15.45
N GLN A 30 13.37 -0.90 -15.46
CA GLN A 30 13.55 -2.12 -14.67
C GLN A 30 14.86 -2.82 -15.04
N GLY A 31 15.64 -3.21 -14.01
CA GLY A 31 16.89 -3.95 -14.17
C GLY A 31 18.05 -3.16 -14.76
N LEU A 32 17.93 -1.83 -14.88
CA LEU A 32 19.01 -0.97 -15.41
C LEU A 32 19.91 -0.40 -14.32
N GLY A 33 19.65 -0.69 -13.03
CA GLY A 33 20.43 -0.18 -11.89
C GLY A 33 20.26 1.32 -11.63
N ASN A 34 19.35 2.00 -12.33
CA ASN A 34 19.12 3.44 -12.16
C ASN A 34 18.04 3.73 -11.10
N HIS A 35 18.40 3.58 -9.83
CA HIS A 35 17.51 3.75 -8.68
C HIS A 35 16.85 5.14 -8.61
N ALA A 36 17.60 6.20 -8.89
CA ALA A 36 17.06 7.57 -8.83
C ALA A 36 16.15 7.86 -10.04
N GLY A 37 16.55 7.43 -11.23
CA GLY A 37 15.78 7.64 -12.46
C GLY A 37 14.43 6.94 -12.41
N ILE A 38 14.41 5.65 -12.06
CA ILE A 38 13.17 4.86 -12.01
C ILE A 38 12.12 5.48 -11.07
N LEU A 39 12.55 5.99 -9.92
CA LEU A 39 11.68 6.62 -8.94
C LEU A 39 11.22 8.02 -9.38
N ASN A 40 12.15 8.86 -9.88
CA ASN A 40 11.82 10.21 -10.34
C ASN A 40 10.83 10.18 -11.51
N ASP A 41 11.06 9.32 -12.49
CA ASP A 41 10.20 9.23 -13.67
C ASP A 41 8.81 8.71 -13.30
N SER A 42 8.72 7.72 -12.39
CA SER A 42 7.45 7.22 -11.88
C SER A 42 6.68 8.29 -11.09
N ARG A 43 7.39 9.06 -10.26
CA ARG A 43 6.80 10.18 -9.50
C ARG A 43 6.28 11.28 -10.43
N GLU A 44 7.04 11.65 -11.45
CA GLU A 44 6.59 12.64 -12.43
C GLU A 44 5.37 12.14 -13.21
N ALA A 45 5.35 10.88 -13.61
CA ALA A 45 4.27 10.26 -14.36
C ALA A 45 2.95 10.25 -13.56
N ILE A 46 2.98 9.79 -12.31
CA ILE A 46 1.77 9.77 -11.45
C ILE A 46 1.30 11.19 -11.14
N THR A 47 2.22 12.11 -10.82
CA THR A 47 1.92 13.50 -10.52
C THR A 47 1.23 14.19 -11.69
N LYS A 48 1.76 14.07 -12.91
CA LYS A 48 1.16 14.62 -14.13
C LYS A 48 -0.24 14.09 -14.37
N THR A 49 -0.47 12.81 -14.05
CA THR A 49 -1.78 12.17 -14.27
C THR A 49 -2.79 12.62 -13.22
N LEU A 50 -2.42 12.64 -11.94
CA LEU A 50 -3.29 13.10 -10.86
C LEU A 50 -3.64 14.59 -11.00
N ASN A 51 -2.72 15.41 -11.52
CA ASN A 51 -2.98 16.83 -11.79
C ASN A 51 -4.02 17.10 -12.89
N ARG A 52 -4.45 16.09 -13.65
CA ARG A 52 -5.53 16.20 -14.63
C ARG A 52 -6.91 16.00 -14.03
N LEU A 53 -6.99 15.52 -12.81
CA LEU A 53 -8.28 15.28 -12.13
C LEU A 53 -8.98 16.58 -11.79
N ALA A 54 -10.30 16.60 -11.92
CA ALA A 54 -11.14 17.76 -11.54
C ALA A 54 -11.43 17.74 -10.04
N ILE A 55 -10.38 17.77 -9.24
CA ILE A 55 -10.39 17.79 -7.77
C ILE A 55 -9.40 18.80 -7.24
N GLU A 56 -9.56 19.19 -5.98
CA GLU A 56 -8.55 19.82 -5.13
C GLU A 56 -8.06 18.76 -4.13
N GLY A 57 -7.08 17.94 -4.55
CA GLY A 57 -6.58 16.81 -3.81
C GLY A 57 -5.48 17.20 -2.83
N GLY A 58 -5.77 17.24 -1.53
CA GLY A 58 -4.76 17.34 -0.48
C GLY A 58 -3.97 16.02 -0.35
N VAL A 59 -2.64 16.10 -0.50
CA VAL A 59 -1.79 14.90 -0.37
C VAL A 59 -1.52 14.64 1.10
N ILE A 60 -2.00 13.49 1.58
CA ILE A 60 -1.85 13.04 2.96
C ILE A 60 -0.76 11.97 3.00
N ASN A 61 0.09 12.01 4.04
CA ASN A 61 1.13 11.01 4.26
C ASN A 61 2.07 10.85 3.03
N ASP A 62 2.62 11.97 2.55
CA ASP A 62 3.47 12.07 1.35
C ASP A 62 4.90 11.54 1.54
N ARG A 63 5.23 11.06 2.74
CA ARG A 63 6.57 10.62 3.14
C ARG A 63 6.57 9.13 3.44
N PHE A 64 7.00 8.36 2.47
CA PHE A 64 7.05 6.89 2.57
C PHE A 64 8.48 6.40 2.79
N ALA A 65 8.62 5.19 3.34
CA ALA A 65 9.87 4.44 3.48
C ALA A 65 10.99 5.17 4.24
N GLY A 66 10.65 6.11 5.16
CA GLY A 66 11.64 6.85 5.92
C GLY A 66 12.51 7.82 5.11
N ARG A 67 12.22 8.02 3.83
CA ARG A 67 12.97 8.89 2.90
C ARG A 67 12.05 9.94 2.27
N PRO A 68 11.71 11.01 3.03
CA PRO A 68 10.74 11.99 2.59
C PRO A 68 11.12 12.70 1.29
N GLU A 69 12.40 13.00 1.09
CA GLU A 69 12.90 13.75 -0.07
C GLU A 69 12.75 13.01 -1.40
N ILE A 70 12.65 11.69 -1.37
CA ILE A 70 12.62 10.85 -2.58
C ILE A 70 11.19 10.60 -3.06
N PHE A 71 10.23 10.45 -2.13
CA PHE A 71 8.84 10.12 -2.43
C PHE A 71 7.90 11.33 -2.42
N GLN A 72 8.40 12.52 -2.07
CA GLN A 72 7.56 13.69 -1.85
C GLN A 72 6.81 14.10 -3.11
N LEU A 73 5.48 14.08 -3.00
CA LEU A 73 4.56 14.66 -3.97
C LEU A 73 4.26 16.12 -3.62
N PRO A 74 3.77 16.93 -4.57
CA PRO A 74 3.20 18.24 -4.25
C PRO A 74 2.09 18.13 -3.19
N ALA A 75 2.03 19.07 -2.25
CA ALA A 75 1.04 19.06 -1.18
C ALA A 75 -0.41 19.07 -1.68
N THR A 76 -0.64 19.58 -2.90
CA THR A 76 -1.95 19.60 -3.56
C THR A 76 -1.81 19.15 -4.99
N LEU A 77 -2.71 18.29 -5.44
CA LEU A 77 -2.80 17.77 -6.81
C LEU A 77 -4.22 17.97 -7.36
N GLY A 78 -4.33 18.02 -8.69
CA GLY A 78 -5.58 18.25 -9.39
C GLY A 78 -5.71 19.68 -9.94
N ARG A 79 -6.75 19.93 -10.72
CA ARG A 79 -7.00 21.22 -11.41
C ARG A 79 -8.14 22.04 -10.77
N GLY A 80 -8.42 21.78 -9.50
CA GLY A 80 -9.54 22.38 -8.78
C GLY A 80 -10.83 21.56 -8.89
N GLY A 81 -11.72 21.73 -7.93
CA GLY A 81 -12.99 21.01 -7.84
C GLY A 81 -13.31 20.58 -6.41
N GLN A 82 -13.85 19.38 -6.25
CA GLN A 82 -14.15 18.82 -4.94
C GLN A 82 -12.87 18.58 -4.17
N ARG A 83 -12.88 18.93 -2.87
CA ARG A 83 -11.76 18.63 -1.97
C ARG A 83 -11.74 17.15 -1.62
N MET A 84 -10.57 16.57 -1.76
CA MET A 84 -10.35 15.12 -1.58
C MET A 84 -9.01 14.89 -0.86
N ASP A 85 -8.93 13.82 -0.09
CA ASP A 85 -7.66 13.30 0.39
C ASP A 85 -7.04 12.40 -0.67
N LEU A 86 -5.75 12.56 -0.90
CA LEU A 86 -4.94 11.72 -1.79
C LEU A 86 -3.77 11.10 -1.04
N MET A 87 -3.49 9.84 -1.32
CA MET A 87 -2.20 9.21 -1.05
C MET A 87 -1.70 8.56 -2.33
N ALA A 88 -0.40 8.64 -2.59
CA ALA A 88 0.17 7.90 -3.70
C ALA A 88 1.61 7.48 -3.39
N VAL A 89 1.92 6.22 -3.71
CA VAL A 89 3.26 5.66 -3.75
C VAL A 89 3.60 5.42 -5.22
N PRO A 90 4.36 6.33 -5.84
CA PRO A 90 4.70 6.22 -7.26
C PRO A 90 5.33 4.90 -7.62
N LEU A 91 6.20 4.40 -6.76
CA LEU A 91 6.90 3.13 -6.92
C LEU A 91 7.34 2.58 -5.57
N GLU A 92 6.60 1.61 -5.06
CA GLU A 92 7.05 0.78 -3.94
C GLU A 92 8.13 -0.19 -4.41
N ALA A 93 9.08 -0.54 -3.54
CA ALA A 93 10.18 -1.46 -3.85
C ALA A 93 11.03 -1.02 -5.06
N TYR A 94 11.33 0.28 -5.13
CA TYR A 94 12.04 0.85 -6.28
C TYR A 94 13.48 0.33 -6.44
N HIS A 95 14.16 -0.03 -5.34
CA HIS A 95 15.47 -0.69 -5.44
C HIS A 95 15.33 -2.06 -6.10
N SER A 96 14.35 -2.84 -5.68
CA SER A 96 14.07 -4.14 -6.29
C SER A 96 13.76 -4.02 -7.77
N ALA A 97 12.94 -3.04 -8.17
CA ALA A 97 12.65 -2.81 -9.59
C ALA A 97 13.90 -2.38 -10.36
N ALA A 98 14.70 -1.45 -9.84
CA ALA A 98 15.92 -0.99 -10.50
C ALA A 98 16.94 -2.11 -10.67
N ASP A 99 17.01 -3.05 -9.72
CA ASP A 99 17.90 -4.20 -9.74
C ASP A 99 17.32 -5.42 -10.48
N GLY A 100 16.11 -5.32 -11.06
CA GLY A 100 15.45 -6.42 -11.77
C GLY A 100 14.84 -7.48 -10.85
N ARG A 101 14.54 -7.13 -9.59
CA ARG A 101 13.91 -8.02 -8.61
C ARG A 101 12.39 -7.80 -8.53
N ASN A 102 11.70 -8.67 -7.85
CA ASN A 102 10.24 -8.74 -7.74
C ASN A 102 9.63 -7.78 -6.69
N ASN A 103 8.30 -7.73 -6.65
CA ASN A 103 7.44 -7.04 -5.68
C ASN A 103 7.29 -5.52 -5.84
N ALA A 104 7.73 -4.93 -6.93
CA ALA A 104 7.51 -3.51 -7.18
C ALA A 104 6.10 -3.23 -7.72
N ALA A 105 5.45 -2.21 -7.16
CA ALA A 105 4.12 -1.78 -7.58
C ALA A 105 3.92 -0.28 -7.34
N SER A 106 2.98 0.33 -8.05
CA SER A 106 2.49 1.69 -7.83
C SER A 106 1.15 1.65 -7.13
N PHE A 107 0.91 2.56 -6.17
CA PHE A 107 -0.34 2.65 -5.42
C PHE A 107 -0.90 4.07 -5.43
N ALA A 108 -2.22 4.19 -5.42
CA ALA A 108 -2.92 5.45 -5.21
C ALA A 108 -4.22 5.24 -4.44
N VAL A 109 -4.52 6.16 -3.54
CA VAL A 109 -5.77 6.23 -2.78
C VAL A 109 -6.38 7.59 -3.00
N ILE A 110 -7.69 7.62 -3.21
CA ILE A 110 -8.51 8.83 -3.20
C ILE A 110 -9.66 8.65 -2.23
N ALA A 111 -9.89 9.65 -1.39
CA ALA A 111 -10.94 9.59 -0.38
C ALA A 111 -11.60 10.95 -0.21
N ARG A 112 -12.76 10.99 0.46
CA ARG A 112 -13.37 12.23 0.90
C ARG A 112 -12.41 13.03 1.78
N GLU A 113 -12.45 14.36 1.70
CA GLU A 113 -11.65 15.26 2.56
C GLU A 113 -11.82 14.89 4.04
N GLY A 114 -10.70 14.74 4.75
CA GLY A 114 -10.65 14.38 6.18
C GLY A 114 -10.91 12.89 6.48
N ALA A 115 -10.98 12.05 5.45
CA ALA A 115 -11.16 10.61 5.62
C ALA A 115 -9.89 9.89 6.07
N ILE A 116 -8.72 10.40 5.71
CA ILE A 116 -7.44 9.76 6.00
C ILE A 116 -6.73 10.50 7.14
N GLN A 117 -6.35 9.76 8.18
CA GLN A 117 -5.54 10.29 9.27
C GLN A 117 -4.12 10.57 8.80
N SER A 118 -3.64 11.79 9.04
CA SER A 118 -2.23 12.11 8.90
C SER A 118 -1.43 11.44 10.02
N VAL A 119 -0.34 10.76 9.67
CA VAL A 119 0.56 10.07 10.60
C VAL A 119 2.01 10.47 10.38
N PRO A 120 2.85 10.43 11.44
CA PRO A 120 4.27 10.74 11.30
C PRO A 120 5.00 9.67 10.48
N ASN A 121 6.07 10.07 9.79
CA ASN A 121 6.93 9.12 9.08
C ASN A 121 7.88 8.39 10.06
N LEU A 122 7.28 7.60 10.95
CA LEU A 122 7.97 6.83 11.98
C LEU A 122 7.80 5.33 11.74
N SER A 123 8.69 4.54 12.32
CA SER A 123 8.62 3.08 12.27
C SER A 123 7.33 2.58 12.94
N MET A 124 6.65 1.62 12.31
CA MET A 124 5.44 1.00 12.81
C MET A 124 5.54 -0.51 12.64
N TYR A 125 5.36 -1.25 13.74
CA TYR A 125 5.10 -2.69 13.68
C TYR A 125 3.66 -2.91 13.25
N LYS A 126 3.44 -3.83 12.32
CA LYS A 126 2.13 -4.11 11.72
C LYS A 126 1.81 -5.59 11.75
N LEU A 127 0.55 -5.86 12.02
CA LEU A 127 -0.05 -7.19 11.96
C LEU A 127 -1.32 -7.09 11.12
N VAL A 128 -1.37 -7.82 9.99
CA VAL A 128 -2.42 -7.71 8.98
C VAL A 128 -2.93 -9.07 8.58
N VAL A 129 -4.26 -9.22 8.51
CA VAL A 129 -4.95 -10.42 8.05
C VAL A 129 -6.15 -10.07 7.18
N GLY A 130 -6.55 -10.99 6.34
CA GLY A 130 -7.76 -10.87 5.52
C GLY A 130 -9.06 -11.03 6.33
N PRO A 131 -10.23 -10.73 5.71
CA PRO A 131 -11.53 -10.78 6.36
C PRO A 131 -11.90 -12.18 6.88
N GLU A 132 -11.43 -13.24 6.22
CA GLU A 132 -11.74 -14.62 6.59
C GLU A 132 -11.13 -15.04 7.93
N ALA A 133 -10.02 -14.43 8.32
CA ALA A 133 -9.40 -14.68 9.61
C ALA A 133 -10.21 -14.12 10.79
N GLY A 134 -11.05 -13.11 10.55
CA GLY A 134 -11.79 -12.44 11.59
C GLY A 134 -10.92 -11.60 12.54
N GLU A 135 -11.52 -11.05 13.57
CA GLU A 135 -10.86 -10.19 14.57
C GLU A 135 -10.14 -11.05 15.65
N VAL A 136 -9.12 -11.82 15.21
CA VAL A 136 -8.41 -12.76 16.12
C VAL A 136 -6.99 -12.33 16.43
N ILE A 137 -6.48 -11.32 15.75
CA ILE A 137 -5.12 -10.81 15.96
C ILE A 137 -5.02 -9.91 17.18
N ASP A 138 -3.86 -9.88 17.81
CA ASP A 138 -3.53 -9.02 18.94
C ASP A 138 -2.03 -8.74 18.91
N ILE A 139 -1.66 -7.51 18.59
CA ILE A 139 -0.27 -7.09 18.41
C ILE A 139 0.56 -7.18 19.69
N ASN A 140 -0.10 -7.21 20.86
CA ASN A 140 0.56 -7.37 22.15
C ASN A 140 0.88 -8.85 22.48
N GLN A 141 0.36 -9.80 21.69
CA GLN A 141 0.65 -11.22 21.89
C GLN A 141 1.89 -11.64 21.08
N PRO A 142 2.62 -12.66 21.54
CA PRO A 142 3.70 -13.23 20.76
C PRO A 142 3.26 -13.63 19.35
N PRO A 143 4.13 -13.51 18.32
CA PRO A 143 3.84 -13.90 16.94
C PRO A 143 3.24 -15.30 16.81
N ILE A 144 3.77 -16.27 17.57
CA ILE A 144 3.28 -17.66 17.61
C ILE A 144 1.80 -17.74 18.00
N VAL A 145 1.36 -16.91 18.93
CA VAL A 145 -0.04 -16.89 19.40
C VAL A 145 -0.95 -16.40 18.27
N ASN A 146 -0.55 -15.34 17.58
CA ASN A 146 -1.29 -14.79 16.44
C ASN A 146 -1.39 -15.81 15.30
N VAL A 147 -0.28 -16.47 14.94
CA VAL A 147 -0.28 -17.54 13.92
C VAL A 147 -1.27 -18.64 14.26
N LYS A 148 -1.27 -19.13 15.50
CA LYS A 148 -2.20 -20.19 15.94
C LYS A 148 -3.65 -19.74 15.96
N ARG A 149 -3.93 -18.48 16.34
CA ARG A 149 -5.29 -17.92 16.30
C ARG A 149 -5.81 -17.82 14.87
N VAL A 150 -4.99 -17.32 13.94
CA VAL A 150 -5.33 -17.24 12.52
C VAL A 150 -5.50 -18.63 11.91
N ALA A 151 -4.60 -19.58 12.21
CA ALA A 151 -4.74 -20.96 11.76
C ALA A 151 -6.12 -21.54 12.15
N ARG A 152 -6.51 -21.37 13.42
CA ARG A 152 -7.82 -21.84 13.92
C ARG A 152 -8.98 -21.14 13.21
N ALA A 153 -8.91 -19.82 13.03
CA ALA A 153 -9.97 -19.05 12.40
C ALA A 153 -10.18 -19.46 10.94
N LEU A 154 -9.09 -19.73 10.20
CA LEU A 154 -9.12 -20.18 8.82
C LEU A 154 -9.37 -21.68 8.65
N GLY A 155 -9.51 -22.44 9.75
CA GLY A 155 -9.64 -23.90 9.69
C GLY A 155 -8.42 -24.63 9.13
N LYS A 156 -7.23 -24.01 9.25
CA LYS A 156 -5.94 -24.54 8.75
C LYS A 156 -5.13 -25.19 9.90
N TYR A 157 -4.28 -26.14 9.56
CA TYR A 157 -3.18 -26.50 10.43
C TYR A 157 -2.14 -25.39 10.46
N THR A 158 -1.42 -25.22 11.58
CA THR A 158 -0.42 -24.14 11.73
C THR A 158 0.66 -24.20 10.63
N GLU A 159 1.08 -25.40 10.25
CA GLU A 159 2.06 -25.65 9.16
C GLU A 159 1.55 -25.28 7.77
N ASN A 160 0.26 -25.03 7.62
CA ASN A 160 -0.35 -24.58 6.37
C ASN A 160 -0.63 -23.06 6.35
N VAL A 161 -0.38 -22.35 7.45
CA VAL A 161 -0.43 -20.89 7.49
C VAL A 161 0.84 -20.32 6.86
N THR A 162 0.67 -19.38 5.97
CA THR A 162 1.77 -18.64 5.33
C THR A 162 1.87 -17.25 5.91
N VAL A 163 2.99 -16.96 6.58
CA VAL A 163 3.30 -15.64 7.14
C VAL A 163 4.29 -14.94 6.22
N LEU A 164 3.91 -13.75 5.75
CA LEU A 164 4.76 -12.92 4.91
C LEU A 164 5.50 -11.90 5.77
N ILE A 165 6.82 -11.83 5.61
CA ILE A 165 7.73 -10.98 6.40
C ILE A 165 8.80 -10.40 5.47
N LEU A 166 9.18 -9.13 5.69
CA LEU A 166 10.34 -8.54 5.03
C LEU A 166 11.65 -9.20 5.49
N ASN A 167 12.50 -9.60 4.54
CA ASN A 167 13.81 -10.22 4.79
C ASN A 167 14.84 -9.16 5.22
N GLN A 168 14.66 -8.63 6.41
CA GLN A 168 15.53 -7.59 6.98
C GLN A 168 16.10 -8.02 8.33
N THR A 169 17.29 -7.54 8.66
CA THR A 169 17.99 -7.90 9.90
C THR A 169 17.14 -7.68 11.15
N ARG A 170 16.34 -6.61 11.18
CA ARG A 170 15.42 -6.29 12.28
C ARG A 170 14.32 -7.34 12.49
N HIS A 171 14.01 -8.15 11.49
CA HIS A 171 12.99 -9.20 11.56
C HIS A 171 13.55 -10.59 11.92
N ARG A 172 14.86 -10.74 12.15
CA ARG A 172 15.47 -12.04 12.40
C ARG A 172 14.85 -12.79 13.58
N GLN A 173 14.54 -12.09 14.68
CA GLN A 173 13.87 -12.70 15.83
C GLN A 173 12.45 -13.13 15.46
N LEU A 174 11.65 -12.26 14.84
CA LEU A 174 10.29 -12.56 14.37
C LEU A 174 10.27 -13.80 13.44
N ILE A 175 11.20 -13.85 12.49
CA ILE A 175 11.34 -14.98 11.55
C ILE A 175 11.60 -16.29 12.32
N ASN A 176 12.50 -16.27 13.32
CA ASN A 176 12.81 -17.45 14.11
C ASN A 176 11.62 -17.90 14.97
N GLU A 177 10.91 -16.95 15.58
CA GLU A 177 9.72 -17.25 16.38
C GLU A 177 8.61 -17.88 15.52
N VAL A 178 8.32 -17.31 14.35
CA VAL A 178 7.31 -17.88 13.45
C VAL A 178 7.73 -19.28 12.95
N ARG A 179 9.00 -19.48 12.58
CA ARG A 179 9.51 -20.82 12.21
C ARG A 179 9.36 -21.85 13.32
N SER A 180 9.54 -21.44 14.56
CA SER A 180 9.48 -22.36 15.70
C SER A 180 8.09 -22.95 15.94
N CYS A 181 7.02 -22.33 15.45
CA CYS A 181 5.67 -22.89 15.52
C CYS A 181 5.29 -23.75 14.30
N GLY A 182 6.20 -23.92 13.34
CA GLY A 182 5.99 -24.77 12.16
C GLY A 182 5.27 -24.07 11.00
N ALA A 183 4.89 -22.81 11.12
CA ALA A 183 4.25 -22.08 10.05
C ALA A 183 5.20 -21.83 8.87
N ARG A 184 4.65 -21.70 7.68
CA ARG A 184 5.40 -21.32 6.48
C ARG A 184 5.71 -19.84 6.51
N ILE A 185 6.93 -19.49 6.13
CA ILE A 185 7.31 -18.09 5.95
C ILE A 185 7.58 -17.83 4.47
N LYS A 186 7.05 -16.72 4.00
CA LYS A 186 7.39 -16.12 2.73
C LYS A 186 8.20 -14.85 2.99
N LEU A 187 9.47 -14.87 2.61
CA LEU A 187 10.36 -13.73 2.75
C LEU A 187 10.35 -12.90 1.46
N ILE A 188 10.16 -11.60 1.61
CA ILE A 188 10.29 -10.62 0.51
C ILE A 188 11.35 -9.59 0.89
N GLU A 189 12.12 -9.12 -0.08
CA GLU A 189 13.19 -8.14 0.17
C GLU A 189 12.64 -6.73 0.40
N GLU A 190 11.69 -6.33 -0.42
CA GLU A 190 10.96 -5.07 -0.37
C GLU A 190 9.48 -5.31 -0.76
N GLY A 191 8.63 -4.29 -0.63
CA GLY A 191 7.23 -4.38 -1.02
C GLY A 191 6.30 -4.69 0.15
N GLU A 192 6.37 -3.88 1.20
CA GLU A 192 5.56 -4.03 2.41
C GLU A 192 4.06 -3.93 2.12
N ILE A 193 3.66 -2.91 1.33
CA ILE A 193 2.25 -2.69 0.99
C ILE A 193 1.75 -3.87 0.15
N SER A 194 2.52 -4.28 -0.86
CA SER A 194 2.23 -5.46 -1.69
C SER A 194 2.11 -6.73 -0.84
N GLY A 195 2.96 -6.89 0.16
CA GLY A 195 2.89 -8.00 1.12
C GLY A 195 1.64 -7.97 1.99
N CYS A 196 1.26 -6.80 2.49
CA CYS A 196 0.00 -6.61 3.22
C CYS A 196 -1.22 -6.92 2.34
N MET A 197 -1.21 -6.45 1.09
CA MET A 197 -2.28 -6.73 0.13
C MET A 197 -2.42 -8.23 -0.16
N ALA A 198 -1.31 -8.97 -0.27
CA ALA A 198 -1.33 -10.42 -0.43
C ALA A 198 -1.98 -11.13 0.78
N ALA A 199 -1.74 -10.64 2.00
CA ALA A 199 -2.37 -11.18 3.22
C ALA A 199 -3.87 -10.78 3.31
N ILE A 200 -4.24 -9.56 2.92
CA ILE A 200 -5.64 -9.11 2.93
C ILE A 200 -6.48 -9.92 1.95
N THR A 201 -5.96 -10.19 0.76
CA THR A 201 -6.69 -10.99 -0.26
C THR A 201 -6.66 -12.49 0.03
N GLY A 202 -5.78 -12.96 0.91
CA GLY A 202 -5.65 -14.37 1.28
C GLY A 202 -5.14 -15.30 0.16
N GLU A 203 -4.74 -14.75 -0.98
CA GLU A 203 -4.39 -15.56 -2.16
C GLU A 203 -3.00 -16.18 -2.05
N ARG A 204 -2.04 -15.46 -1.47
CA ARG A 204 -0.63 -15.89 -1.43
C ARG A 204 0.00 -15.86 -0.03
N ALA A 205 -0.69 -15.25 0.94
CA ALA A 205 -0.31 -15.24 2.34
C ALA A 205 -1.55 -15.14 3.21
N ASP A 206 -1.47 -15.60 4.46
CA ASP A 206 -2.56 -15.53 5.43
C ASP A 206 -2.36 -14.38 6.42
N ILE A 207 -1.10 -14.04 6.68
CA ILE A 207 -0.71 -13.00 7.65
C ILE A 207 0.47 -12.22 7.08
N TYR A 208 0.45 -10.90 7.26
CA TYR A 208 1.65 -10.07 7.20
C TYR A 208 2.06 -9.67 8.61
N MET A 209 3.33 -9.80 8.94
CA MET A 209 3.92 -9.35 10.21
C MET A 209 5.24 -8.62 9.93
N GLY A 210 5.44 -7.47 10.54
CA GLY A 210 6.73 -6.82 10.48
C GLY A 210 6.72 -5.33 10.71
N TYR A 211 7.94 -4.77 10.73
CA TYR A 211 8.19 -3.34 10.82
C TYR A 211 8.27 -2.72 9.43
N GLY A 212 7.64 -1.58 9.28
CA GLY A 212 7.78 -0.64 8.18
C GLY A 212 7.56 0.77 8.70
N PHE A 213 6.82 1.62 7.97
CA PHE A 213 6.53 2.98 8.42
C PHE A 213 5.02 3.22 8.54
N ALA A 214 4.63 4.21 9.35
CA ALA A 214 3.22 4.51 9.62
C ALA A 214 2.44 4.98 8.37
N PRO A 215 3.00 5.79 7.43
CA PRO A 215 2.33 6.13 6.18
C PRO A 215 1.88 4.93 5.35
N GLU A 216 2.71 3.88 5.24
CA GLU A 216 2.33 2.63 4.58
C GLU A 216 1.20 1.93 5.35
N GLY A 217 1.22 2.00 6.68
CA GLY A 217 0.13 1.49 7.53
C GLY A 217 -1.21 2.19 7.24
N ALA A 218 -1.21 3.50 7.03
CA ALA A 218 -2.41 4.25 6.67
C ALA A 218 -2.93 3.84 5.27
N LEU A 219 -2.04 3.58 4.31
CA LEU A 219 -2.43 3.09 2.98
C LEU A 219 -3.01 1.67 3.06
N VAL A 220 -2.41 0.79 3.86
CA VAL A 220 -2.93 -0.57 4.12
C VAL A 220 -4.30 -0.52 4.80
N ALA A 221 -4.50 0.39 5.77
CA ALA A 221 -5.80 0.61 6.40
C ALA A 221 -6.85 1.08 5.38
N ALA A 222 -6.47 1.92 4.40
CA ALA A 222 -7.34 2.32 3.29
C ALA A 222 -7.77 1.11 2.44
N ALA A 223 -6.86 0.18 2.15
CA ALA A 223 -7.19 -1.05 1.45
C ALA A 223 -8.17 -1.94 2.25
N ILE A 224 -7.93 -2.12 3.54
CA ILE A 224 -8.79 -2.91 4.42
C ILE A 224 -10.17 -2.27 4.57
N SER A 225 -10.27 -0.94 4.61
CA SER A 225 -11.54 -0.21 4.60
C SER A 225 -12.41 -0.56 3.37
N CYS A 226 -11.76 -0.85 2.23
CA CYS A 226 -12.44 -1.27 0.99
C CYS A 226 -12.77 -2.76 0.97
N LEU A 227 -11.85 -3.62 1.43
CA LEU A 227 -11.89 -5.06 1.24
C LEU A 227 -12.45 -5.83 2.45
N GLY A 228 -12.38 -5.25 3.61
CA GLY A 228 -12.45 -5.95 4.88
C GLY A 228 -11.08 -6.49 5.29
N GLY A 229 -11.04 -7.12 6.45
CA GLY A 229 -9.80 -7.59 7.09
C GLY A 229 -9.52 -6.83 8.36
N TYR A 230 -8.37 -7.14 8.96
CA TYR A 230 -7.99 -6.57 10.25
C TYR A 230 -6.54 -6.12 10.23
N PHE A 231 -6.32 -4.98 10.86
CA PHE A 231 -5.03 -4.32 10.99
C PHE A 231 -4.82 -3.90 12.43
N GLU A 232 -3.67 -4.20 12.96
CA GLU A 232 -3.14 -3.55 14.15
C GLU A 232 -1.74 -3.02 13.85
N GLY A 233 -1.50 -1.76 14.22
CA GLY A 233 -0.22 -1.08 14.06
C GLY A 233 0.21 -0.41 15.34
N LYS A 234 1.49 -0.53 15.70
CA LYS A 234 2.07 0.19 16.84
C LYS A 234 3.28 0.98 16.38
N ILE A 235 3.26 2.31 16.57
CA ILE A 235 4.39 3.18 16.24
C ILE A 235 5.49 2.99 17.28
N PHE A 236 6.71 2.96 16.80
CA PHE A 236 7.91 2.87 17.62
C PHE A 236 8.57 4.26 17.71
N TYR A 237 8.80 4.72 18.93
CA TYR A 237 9.39 6.02 19.25
C TYR A 237 10.77 5.79 19.84
N GLU A 238 11.83 6.21 19.13
CA GLU A 238 13.21 6.04 19.59
C GLU A 238 13.63 7.13 20.58
N ASN A 239 13.02 8.34 20.46
CA ASN A 239 13.42 9.52 21.21
C ASN A 239 12.29 10.54 21.32
N ASP A 240 12.54 11.66 22.05
CA ASP A 240 11.56 12.71 22.26
C ASP A 240 11.20 13.50 20.99
N ARG A 241 12.09 13.54 19.99
CA ARG A 241 11.78 14.15 18.68
C ARG A 241 10.70 13.35 17.94
N ASP A 242 10.74 12.03 18.02
CA ASP A 242 9.73 11.18 17.41
C ASP A 242 8.37 11.40 18.08
N ARG A 243 8.35 11.54 19.42
CA ARG A 243 7.13 11.88 20.17
C ARG A 243 6.61 13.25 19.80
N ALA A 244 7.48 14.25 19.68
CA ALA A 244 7.09 15.60 19.25
C ALA A 244 6.48 15.56 17.83
N GLN A 245 7.09 14.81 16.90
CA GLN A 245 6.55 14.61 15.56
C GLN A 245 5.17 13.92 15.61
N ALA A 246 4.96 12.94 16.48
CA ALA A 246 3.65 12.30 16.64
C ALA A 246 2.58 13.29 17.13
N MET A 247 2.94 14.15 18.09
CA MET A 247 2.03 15.19 18.61
C MET A 247 1.62 16.20 17.53
N GLU A 248 2.49 16.53 16.57
CA GLU A 248 2.15 17.38 15.42
C GLU A 248 1.05 16.75 14.53
N HIS A 249 0.91 15.43 14.56
CA HIS A 249 -0.13 14.66 13.88
C HIS A 249 -1.34 14.34 14.79
N GLY A 250 -1.41 14.93 16.00
CA GLY A 250 -2.50 14.72 16.95
C GLY A 250 -2.46 13.36 17.66
N ILE A 251 -1.27 12.74 17.76
CA ILE A 251 -1.05 11.49 18.47
C ILE A 251 -0.35 11.80 19.80
N ASP A 252 -1.09 11.71 20.88
CA ASP A 252 -0.64 11.97 22.26
C ASP A 252 -0.52 10.69 23.11
N ASP A 253 -1.21 9.61 22.72
CA ASP A 253 -1.05 8.28 23.31
C ASP A 253 0.03 7.50 22.56
N PHE A 254 1.22 7.42 23.14
CA PHE A 254 2.38 6.75 22.54
C PHE A 254 2.34 5.22 22.64
N ASP A 255 1.41 4.66 23.41
CA ASP A 255 1.16 3.23 23.50
C ASP A 255 -0.01 2.78 22.63
N LYS A 256 -0.62 3.71 21.90
CA LYS A 256 -1.79 3.47 21.06
C LYS A 256 -1.53 2.35 20.05
N ILE A 257 -2.46 1.40 20.01
CA ILE A 257 -2.59 0.44 18.93
C ILE A 257 -3.54 1.03 17.91
N PHE A 258 -3.03 1.33 16.73
CA PHE A 258 -3.81 1.84 15.62
C PHE A 258 -4.58 0.71 14.97
N ARG A 259 -5.86 0.92 14.75
CA ARG A 259 -6.74 0.07 13.94
C ARG A 259 -7.20 0.82 12.70
N VAL A 260 -7.97 0.15 11.86
CA VAL A 260 -8.43 0.73 10.59
C VAL A 260 -9.22 2.02 10.83
N GLU A 261 -10.11 2.04 11.80
CA GLU A 261 -10.95 3.19 12.16
C GLU A 261 -10.19 4.40 12.72
N ASP A 262 -9.00 4.18 13.25
CA ASP A 262 -8.11 5.26 13.67
C ASP A 262 -7.44 5.96 12.48
N LEU A 263 -7.21 5.22 11.39
CA LEU A 263 -6.47 5.67 10.21
C LEU A 263 -7.39 6.08 9.05
N VAL A 264 -8.58 5.50 8.98
CA VAL A 264 -9.56 5.76 7.91
C VAL A 264 -10.96 5.93 8.49
N ARG A 265 -11.52 7.13 8.33
CA ARG A 265 -12.78 7.56 8.96
C ARG A 265 -13.99 7.55 8.04
N SER A 266 -13.83 7.18 6.78
CA SER A 266 -14.92 7.18 5.80
C SER A 266 -14.82 5.98 4.86
N ARG A 267 -15.97 5.54 4.38
CA ARG A 267 -16.05 4.55 3.30
C ARG A 267 -16.09 5.18 1.91
N GLU A 268 -16.21 6.49 1.81
CA GLU A 268 -16.03 7.24 0.55
C GLU A 268 -14.54 7.26 0.19
N ILE A 269 -14.02 6.11 -0.21
CA ILE A 269 -12.61 5.86 -0.48
C ILE A 269 -12.46 4.83 -1.61
N ALA A 270 -11.45 5.01 -2.41
CA ALA A 270 -11.00 4.04 -3.40
C ALA A 270 -9.48 3.90 -3.36
N ILE A 271 -9.01 2.68 -3.59
CA ILE A 271 -7.58 2.37 -3.73
C ILE A 271 -7.35 1.67 -5.06
N ALA A 272 -6.27 2.05 -5.75
CA ALA A 272 -5.77 1.35 -6.93
C ALA A 272 -4.31 0.97 -6.75
N ALA A 273 -3.92 -0.12 -7.41
CA ALA A 273 -2.54 -0.58 -7.51
C ALA A 273 -2.27 -1.11 -8.91
N THR A 274 -1.03 -0.97 -9.38
CA THR A 274 -0.56 -1.59 -10.63
C THR A 274 0.83 -2.18 -10.41
N GLY A 275 1.00 -3.45 -10.78
CA GLY A 275 2.28 -4.13 -10.70
C GLY A 275 3.30 -3.58 -11.69
N VAL A 276 4.55 -3.42 -11.22
CA VAL A 276 5.69 -3.02 -12.05
C VAL A 276 6.54 -4.23 -12.39
N THR A 277 6.89 -5.01 -11.38
CA THR A 277 7.52 -6.33 -11.51
C THR A 277 6.58 -7.39 -10.95
N ASP A 278 6.79 -8.66 -11.31
CA ASP A 278 6.01 -9.74 -10.71
C ASP A 278 6.13 -9.74 -9.20
N GLY A 279 5.01 -9.93 -8.50
CA GLY A 279 4.97 -9.81 -7.06
C GLY A 279 3.97 -10.74 -6.37
N GLU A 280 3.93 -10.61 -5.06
CA GLU A 280 3.02 -11.39 -4.22
C GLU A 280 1.56 -10.95 -4.36
N PHE A 281 1.33 -9.75 -4.86
CA PHE A 281 -0.02 -9.19 -5.03
C PHE A 281 -0.44 -9.08 -6.49
N LEU A 282 0.43 -8.54 -7.37
CA LEU A 282 0.15 -8.30 -8.79
C LEU A 282 1.27 -8.84 -9.69
N GLU A 283 0.92 -9.17 -10.92
CA GLU A 283 1.89 -9.41 -11.98
C GLU A 283 2.48 -8.09 -12.47
N GLY A 284 3.72 -8.15 -12.95
CA GLY A 284 4.44 -7.02 -13.50
C GLY A 284 3.98 -6.61 -14.91
N VAL A 285 4.52 -5.49 -15.36
CA VAL A 285 4.33 -5.01 -16.74
C VAL A 285 4.99 -5.96 -17.72
N ARG A 286 4.24 -6.38 -18.73
CA ARG A 286 4.76 -7.18 -19.84
C ARG A 286 4.76 -6.34 -21.13
N PHE A 287 5.94 -6.04 -21.66
CA PHE A 287 6.05 -5.36 -22.95
C PHE A 287 5.71 -6.30 -24.11
N THR A 288 5.04 -5.78 -25.13
CA THR A 288 4.71 -6.45 -26.39
C THR A 288 5.36 -5.68 -27.54
N ALA A 289 5.27 -6.20 -28.77
CA ALA A 289 5.88 -5.55 -29.92
C ALA A 289 5.47 -4.07 -30.09
N ASN A 290 4.19 -3.76 -29.86
CA ASN A 290 3.62 -2.42 -30.10
C ASN A 290 3.00 -1.81 -28.82
N GLY A 291 3.36 -2.28 -27.63
CA GLY A 291 2.73 -1.79 -26.43
C GLY A 291 3.15 -2.52 -25.16
N ALA A 292 2.23 -2.58 -24.21
CA ALA A 292 2.43 -3.31 -22.96
C ALA A 292 1.10 -3.85 -22.41
N ILE A 293 1.21 -4.78 -21.48
CA ILE A 293 0.10 -5.28 -20.67
C ILE A 293 0.41 -4.97 -19.21
N THR A 294 -0.56 -4.37 -18.51
CA THR A 294 -0.49 -4.11 -17.07
C THR A 294 -1.50 -4.95 -16.33
N SER A 295 -1.14 -5.37 -15.11
CA SER A 295 -2.04 -5.97 -14.12
C SER A 295 -2.34 -4.95 -13.04
N SER A 296 -3.60 -4.58 -12.89
CA SER A 296 -4.04 -3.56 -11.92
C SER A 296 -5.12 -4.11 -10.99
N PHE A 297 -5.22 -3.50 -9.84
CA PHE A 297 -6.25 -3.77 -8.84
C PHE A 297 -6.93 -2.46 -8.45
N ILE A 298 -8.24 -2.52 -8.25
CA ILE A 298 -9.03 -1.42 -7.70
C ILE A 298 -10.04 -1.96 -6.69
N ALA A 299 -10.18 -1.26 -5.57
CA ALA A 299 -11.25 -1.50 -4.60
C ALA A 299 -11.92 -0.19 -4.18
N ARG A 300 -13.22 -0.28 -3.86
CA ARG A 300 -14.04 0.85 -3.40
C ARG A 300 -14.69 0.52 -2.06
N GLY A 301 -14.58 1.44 -1.10
CA GLY A 301 -15.09 1.27 0.26
C GLY A 301 -16.61 1.31 0.35
N GLU A 302 -17.27 2.23 -0.36
CA GLU A 302 -18.74 2.39 -0.32
C GLU A 302 -19.48 1.13 -0.76
N THR A 303 -19.03 0.52 -1.86
CA THR A 303 -19.68 -0.64 -2.47
C THR A 303 -19.06 -1.96 -2.06
N ARG A 304 -17.92 -1.93 -1.36
CA ARG A 304 -17.09 -3.11 -1.06
C ARG A 304 -16.83 -3.98 -2.29
N THR A 305 -16.65 -3.34 -3.43
CA THR A 305 -16.30 -4.02 -4.68
C THR A 305 -14.84 -3.90 -4.97
N CYS A 306 -14.24 -5.00 -5.43
CA CYS A 306 -12.88 -5.00 -5.97
C CYS A 306 -12.87 -5.58 -7.38
N ARG A 307 -11.87 -5.20 -8.16
CA ARG A 307 -11.64 -5.71 -9.51
C ARG A 307 -10.15 -5.91 -9.75
N ARG A 308 -9.82 -6.98 -10.45
CA ARG A 308 -8.52 -7.15 -11.10
C ARG A 308 -8.71 -6.81 -12.57
N LEU A 309 -7.78 -6.03 -13.13
CA LEU A 309 -7.84 -5.53 -14.49
C LEU A 309 -6.55 -5.94 -15.21
N GLU A 310 -6.70 -6.54 -16.37
CA GLU A 310 -5.63 -6.64 -17.35
C GLU A 310 -5.88 -5.58 -18.43
N THR A 311 -4.94 -4.65 -18.59
CA THR A 311 -5.07 -3.57 -19.58
C THR A 311 -4.02 -3.71 -20.66
N ARG A 312 -4.45 -3.74 -21.94
CA ARG A 312 -3.57 -3.65 -23.10
C ARG A 312 -3.38 -2.20 -23.51
N HIS A 313 -2.14 -1.80 -23.59
CA HIS A 313 -1.72 -0.47 -24.01
C HIS A 313 -1.09 -0.55 -25.39
N PHE A 314 -1.63 0.19 -26.36
CA PHE A 314 -1.08 0.34 -27.70
C PHE A 314 -0.37 1.70 -27.78
N PHE A 315 0.96 1.71 -27.92
CA PHE A 315 1.75 2.94 -27.84
C PHE A 315 1.54 3.86 -29.03
N ASP A 316 1.14 3.33 -30.19
CA ASP A 316 0.81 4.12 -31.39
C ASP A 316 -0.38 5.09 -31.17
N TYR A 317 -1.22 4.82 -30.17
CA TYR A 317 -2.42 5.62 -29.83
C TYR A 317 -2.29 6.37 -28.50
N LYS A 318 -1.15 6.27 -27.82
CA LYS A 318 -0.91 6.98 -26.56
C LYS A 318 0.00 8.18 -26.81
N PRO A 319 -0.28 9.32 -26.16
CA PRO A 319 0.68 10.41 -26.14
C PRO A 319 2.00 9.91 -25.54
N VAL A 320 3.11 10.43 -26.04
CA VAL A 320 4.44 10.17 -25.49
C VAL A 320 4.46 10.64 -24.03
N PHE A 321 4.84 9.76 -23.12
CA PHE A 321 4.91 10.05 -21.69
C PHE A 321 6.21 10.71 -21.34
#